data_e91eaa9349e46ca216c5559971cb7612
#
_entry.id   e91eaa9349e46ca216c5559971cb7612
#
_cell.length_a   1.000
_cell.length_b   1.000
_cell.length_c   1.000
_cell.angle_alpha   90.00
_cell.angle_beta   90.00
_cell.angle_gamma   90.00
#
_symmetry.space_group_name_H-M   'P 1'
#
loop_
_entity.id
_entity.type
_entity.pdbx_description
1 polymer ?
#
loop_
_entity_poly.entity_id
_entity_poly.type
_entity_poly.pdbx_seq_one_letter_code
_entity_poly.pdbx_strand_id
1 'polypeptide(L)'
;MPNAEKELDLAECVEKEIRSNVPALLCSVPGFDASSRVDDLAAELNKQISSIAIGSAEGFNQADRAINMACKTGRWVMLKNVHLAPQWLVQLEKKLHSLQPHANFRLFLTMEINPKLPVNLLRAGRIFVFEPPPGIRANLLRTFSTVPASRMMKPPNERARLYFLLAWFHAIVQERLRYAPLGWAKYYEFNESDLRVACDTLDTWIETTAMGRTNLPPEKVPWDALVTLLSQSIYGGKIDNDFDQRLLHSFLTKLFTPKSFESDFALVANIDNGGTTS
;
A
#
# COMPACT_ATOMS: atom_id res chain seq x y z
N MET A 1 -7.11 -14.85 -22.80
CA MET A 1 -5.85 -14.11 -22.54
C MET A 1 -5.02 -14.93 -21.56
N PRO A 2 -3.88 -15.50 -21.94
CA PRO A 2 -3.21 -16.51 -21.10
C PRO A 2 -2.34 -15.99 -19.97
N ASN A 3 -2.28 -14.68 -19.68
CA ASN A 3 -1.36 -14.10 -18.69
C ASN A 3 -2.01 -13.21 -17.62
N ALA A 4 -3.31 -13.31 -17.40
CA ALA A 4 -4.01 -12.47 -16.41
C ALA A 4 -3.78 -12.87 -14.94
N GLU A 5 -3.17 -14.01 -14.67
CA GLU A 5 -2.94 -14.55 -13.32
C GLU A 5 -1.48 -14.52 -12.86
N LYS A 6 -0.54 -14.06 -13.71
CA LYS A 6 0.86 -14.00 -13.32
C LYS A 6 1.11 -12.70 -12.57
N GLU A 7 1.56 -12.78 -11.32
CA GLU A 7 2.03 -11.62 -10.59
C GLU A 7 3.09 -10.88 -11.41
N LEU A 8 3.00 -9.54 -11.42
CA LEU A 8 3.93 -8.70 -12.15
C LEU A 8 5.33 -8.82 -11.53
N ASP A 9 6.23 -9.49 -12.24
CA ASP A 9 7.65 -9.47 -11.91
C ASP A 9 8.28 -8.18 -12.47
N LEU A 10 8.43 -7.19 -11.60
CA LEU A 10 8.98 -5.89 -11.97
C LEU A 10 10.44 -6.01 -12.43
N ALA A 11 11.23 -6.93 -11.87
CA ALA A 11 12.62 -7.16 -12.25
C ALA A 11 12.72 -7.64 -13.69
N GLU A 12 11.95 -8.67 -14.06
CA GLU A 12 11.91 -9.19 -15.41
C GLU A 12 11.46 -8.13 -16.42
N CYS A 13 10.46 -7.33 -16.07
CA CYS A 13 9.97 -6.26 -16.94
C CYS A 13 11.02 -5.14 -17.13
N VAL A 14 11.72 -4.74 -16.06
CA VAL A 14 12.76 -3.70 -16.13
C VAL A 14 13.95 -4.14 -16.96
N GLU A 15 14.32 -5.41 -16.91
CA GLU A 15 15.44 -5.94 -17.69
C GLU A 15 15.08 -6.18 -19.15
N LYS A 16 13.92 -6.75 -19.44
CA LYS A 16 13.53 -7.19 -20.79
C LYS A 16 12.72 -6.17 -21.58
N GLU A 17 11.86 -5.39 -20.92
CA GLU A 17 10.90 -4.53 -21.61
C GLU A 17 11.25 -3.03 -21.56
N ILE A 18 11.91 -2.56 -20.47
CA ILE A 18 12.22 -1.15 -20.31
C ILE A 18 13.59 -0.85 -20.92
N ARG A 19 13.58 -0.11 -22.02
CA ARG A 19 14.80 0.41 -22.65
C ARG A 19 15.21 1.75 -22.02
N SER A 20 16.46 2.16 -22.23
CA SER A 20 17.00 3.41 -21.69
C SER A 20 16.26 4.69 -22.12
N ASN A 21 15.60 4.66 -23.27
CA ASN A 21 14.80 5.77 -23.80
C ASN A 21 13.29 5.67 -23.51
N VAL A 22 12.84 4.63 -22.81
CA VAL A 22 11.43 4.38 -22.48
C VAL A 22 11.26 4.54 -20.99
N PRO A 23 10.53 5.57 -20.50
CA PRO A 23 10.25 5.70 -19.08
C PRO A 23 9.28 4.64 -18.57
N ALA A 24 9.52 4.15 -17.37
CA ALA A 24 8.58 3.30 -16.63
C ALA A 24 7.60 4.17 -15.85
N LEU A 25 6.32 4.06 -16.16
CA LEU A 25 5.25 4.83 -15.54
C LEU A 25 4.51 3.95 -14.54
N LEU A 26 4.69 4.23 -13.25
CA LEU A 26 4.06 3.48 -12.17
C LEU A 26 2.79 4.23 -11.74
N CYS A 27 1.67 3.80 -12.29
CA CYS A 27 0.36 4.37 -11.99
C CYS A 27 -0.26 3.66 -10.79
N SER A 28 -0.67 4.40 -9.80
CA SER A 28 -1.33 3.86 -8.61
C SER A 28 -2.66 4.54 -8.34
N VAL A 29 -3.51 3.86 -7.58
CA VAL A 29 -4.70 4.49 -7.01
C VAL A 29 -4.29 5.42 -5.85
N PRO A 30 -5.08 6.45 -5.53
CA PRO A 30 -4.82 7.33 -4.41
C PRO A 30 -4.56 6.55 -3.11
N GLY A 31 -3.56 6.97 -2.35
CA GLY A 31 -3.16 6.30 -1.11
C GLY A 31 -2.26 5.07 -1.27
N PHE A 32 -1.94 4.66 -2.50
CA PHE A 32 -0.97 3.60 -2.78
C PHE A 32 0.33 4.18 -3.34
N ASP A 33 1.45 3.93 -2.66
CA ASP A 33 2.78 4.36 -3.13
C ASP A 33 3.55 3.19 -3.75
N ALA A 34 3.78 3.27 -5.06
CA ALA A 34 4.55 2.28 -5.79
C ALA A 34 6.07 2.53 -5.72
N SER A 35 6.53 3.62 -5.10
CA SER A 35 7.94 3.99 -5.08
C SER A 35 8.80 3.00 -4.30
N SER A 36 8.30 2.47 -3.19
CA SER A 36 9.00 1.47 -2.38
C SER A 36 9.39 0.23 -3.19
N ARG A 37 8.56 -0.20 -4.12
CA ARG A 37 8.86 -1.36 -4.98
C ARG A 37 10.04 -1.13 -5.92
N VAL A 38 10.22 0.11 -6.37
CA VAL A 38 11.38 0.48 -7.21
C VAL A 38 12.65 0.61 -6.34
N ASP A 39 12.52 1.15 -5.13
CA ASP A 39 13.63 1.24 -4.19
C ASP A 39 14.11 -0.16 -3.79
N ASP A 40 13.19 -1.10 -3.50
CA ASP A 40 13.49 -2.51 -3.20
C ASP A 40 14.17 -3.21 -4.39
N LEU A 41 13.63 -3.02 -5.60
CA LEU A 41 14.20 -3.56 -6.82
C LEU A 41 15.63 -3.01 -7.09
N ALA A 42 15.84 -1.72 -6.87
CA ALA A 42 17.16 -1.12 -7.04
C ALA A 42 18.17 -1.70 -6.04
N ALA A 43 17.74 -1.96 -4.80
CA ALA A 43 18.56 -2.62 -3.78
C ALA A 43 18.88 -4.07 -4.17
N GLU A 44 17.90 -4.84 -4.63
CA GLU A 44 18.07 -6.23 -5.08
C GLU A 44 19.06 -6.35 -6.24
N LEU A 45 18.93 -5.47 -7.22
CA LEU A 45 19.79 -5.45 -8.41
C LEU A 45 21.11 -4.65 -8.21
N ASN A 46 21.37 -4.16 -6.99
CA ASN A 46 22.54 -3.32 -6.66
C ASN A 46 22.69 -2.12 -7.59
N LYS A 47 21.57 -1.45 -7.95
CA LYS A 47 21.56 -0.27 -8.79
C LYS A 47 21.50 1.01 -7.95
N GLN A 48 22.28 2.01 -8.34
CA GLN A 48 22.20 3.33 -7.73
C GLN A 48 21.01 4.08 -8.30
N ILE A 49 20.09 4.50 -7.43
CA ILE A 49 18.88 5.23 -7.77
C ILE A 49 18.85 6.59 -7.06
N SER A 50 18.40 7.62 -7.78
CA SER A 50 18.15 8.95 -7.23
C SER A 50 16.65 9.20 -7.23
N SER A 51 16.05 9.31 -6.03
CA SER A 51 14.61 9.55 -5.85
C SER A 51 14.35 11.04 -5.57
N ILE A 52 13.47 11.66 -6.36
CA ILE A 52 13.14 13.09 -6.27
C ILE A 52 11.64 13.26 -6.28
N ALA A 53 11.11 13.98 -5.30
CA ALA A 53 9.70 14.34 -5.25
C ALA A 53 9.43 15.58 -6.10
N ILE A 54 8.41 15.51 -6.96
CA ILE A 54 8.00 16.62 -7.81
C ILE A 54 6.86 17.36 -7.12
N GLY A 55 7.11 18.61 -6.72
CA GLY A 55 6.10 19.43 -6.03
C GLY A 55 6.51 20.90 -5.91
N SER A 56 7.74 21.24 -6.26
CA SER A 56 8.27 22.61 -6.18
C SER A 56 9.20 22.92 -7.34
N ALA A 57 9.43 24.21 -7.57
CA ALA A 57 10.39 24.67 -8.61
C ALA A 57 11.81 24.12 -8.37
N GLU A 58 12.21 23.95 -7.12
CA GLU A 58 13.49 23.34 -6.76
C GLU A 58 13.53 21.86 -7.16
N GLY A 59 12.45 21.12 -6.93
CA GLY A 59 12.31 19.71 -7.35
C GLY A 59 12.46 19.53 -8.84
N PHE A 60 11.94 20.46 -9.68
CA PHE A 60 12.10 20.40 -11.13
C PHE A 60 13.57 20.58 -11.55
N ASN A 61 14.28 21.51 -10.94
CA ASN A 61 15.70 21.74 -11.23
C ASN A 61 16.57 20.55 -10.77
N GLN A 62 16.24 19.95 -9.62
CA GLN A 62 16.93 18.75 -9.13
C GLN A 62 16.67 17.56 -10.06
N ALA A 63 15.43 17.37 -10.51
CA ALA A 63 15.05 16.33 -11.46
C ALA A 63 15.81 16.47 -12.78
N ASP A 64 15.89 17.67 -13.31
CA ASP A 64 16.61 17.94 -14.55
C ASP A 64 18.11 17.64 -14.44
N ARG A 65 18.75 18.04 -13.35
CA ARG A 65 20.16 17.73 -13.08
C ARG A 65 20.39 16.23 -12.92
N ALA A 66 19.52 15.55 -12.15
CA ALA A 66 19.61 14.12 -11.91
C ALA A 66 19.46 13.32 -13.21
N ILE A 67 18.48 13.65 -14.05
CA ILE A 67 18.28 13.01 -15.35
C ILE A 67 19.52 13.20 -16.23
N ASN A 68 20.03 14.43 -16.36
CA ASN A 68 21.20 14.73 -17.18
C ASN A 68 22.45 13.96 -16.71
N MET A 69 22.67 13.87 -15.39
CA MET A 69 23.77 13.12 -14.82
C MET A 69 23.59 11.61 -15.03
N ALA A 70 22.40 11.10 -14.75
CA ALA A 70 22.07 9.68 -14.83
C ALA A 70 22.11 9.17 -16.28
N CYS A 71 21.69 9.97 -17.25
CA CYS A 71 21.84 9.67 -18.68
C CYS A 71 23.26 9.41 -19.09
N LYS A 72 24.24 10.11 -18.50
CA LYS A 72 25.68 9.93 -18.80
C LYS A 72 26.27 8.75 -18.04
N THR A 73 25.84 8.52 -16.80
CA THR A 73 26.46 7.54 -15.89
C THR A 73 25.75 6.19 -15.89
N GLY A 74 24.57 6.07 -16.49
CA GLY A 74 23.77 4.85 -16.49
C GLY A 74 23.07 4.56 -15.15
N ARG A 75 22.92 5.57 -14.27
CA ARG A 75 22.19 5.44 -13.00
C ARG A 75 20.69 5.45 -13.22
N TRP A 76 19.96 5.01 -12.22
CA TRP A 76 18.50 5.06 -12.22
C TRP A 76 18.01 6.37 -11.60
N VAL A 77 16.90 6.88 -12.11
CA VAL A 77 16.22 8.05 -11.55
C VAL A 77 14.74 7.71 -11.33
N MET A 78 14.23 8.07 -10.18
CA MET A 78 12.81 7.97 -9.85
C MET A 78 12.27 9.36 -9.50
N LEU A 79 11.24 9.78 -10.24
CA LEU A 79 10.51 11.01 -9.97
C LEU A 79 9.18 10.65 -9.33
N LYS A 80 8.95 11.14 -8.11
CA LYS A 80 7.76 10.82 -7.33
C LYS A 80 6.68 11.87 -7.52
N ASN A 81 5.41 11.38 -7.59
CA ASN A 81 4.20 12.21 -7.64
C ASN A 81 4.16 13.20 -8.81
N VAL A 82 4.57 12.74 -10.00
CA VAL A 82 4.66 13.62 -11.18
C VAL A 82 3.30 14.13 -11.65
N HIS A 83 2.20 13.50 -11.24
CA HIS A 83 0.82 13.97 -11.52
C HIS A 83 0.52 15.35 -10.93
N LEU A 84 1.30 15.81 -9.94
CA LEU A 84 1.17 17.14 -9.33
C LEU A 84 1.67 18.27 -10.26
N ALA A 85 2.46 17.94 -11.29
CA ALA A 85 3.05 18.92 -12.20
C ALA A 85 2.83 18.57 -13.69
N PRO A 86 1.58 18.51 -14.19
CA PRO A 86 1.30 18.09 -15.56
C PRO A 86 1.97 18.97 -16.63
N GLN A 87 2.10 20.27 -16.37
CA GLN A 87 2.73 21.20 -17.29
C GLN A 87 4.24 20.95 -17.47
N TRP A 88 4.91 20.60 -16.37
CA TRP A 88 6.34 20.25 -16.43
C TRP A 88 6.56 18.91 -17.13
N LEU A 89 5.62 17.96 -17.03
CA LEU A 89 5.70 16.69 -17.74
C LEU A 89 5.73 16.83 -19.26
N VAL A 90 5.10 17.86 -19.82
CA VAL A 90 5.20 18.16 -21.25
C VAL A 90 6.63 18.58 -21.65
N GLN A 91 7.31 19.31 -20.77
CA GLN A 91 8.72 19.67 -20.98
C GLN A 91 9.64 18.45 -20.83
N LEU A 92 9.38 17.60 -19.84
CA LEU A 92 10.09 16.33 -19.64
C LEU A 92 9.96 15.43 -20.87
N GLU A 93 8.77 15.28 -21.45
CA GLU A 93 8.54 14.50 -22.66
C GLU A 93 9.42 14.98 -23.81
N LYS A 94 9.41 16.28 -24.10
CA LYS A 94 10.25 16.88 -25.16
C LYS A 94 11.74 16.60 -24.90
N LYS A 95 12.16 16.70 -23.65
CA LYS A 95 13.53 16.43 -23.24
C LYS A 95 13.91 14.96 -23.47
N LEU A 96 13.06 14.01 -23.10
CA LEU A 96 13.31 12.58 -23.28
C LEU A 96 13.53 12.20 -24.74
N HIS A 97 12.83 12.86 -25.67
CA HIS A 97 13.03 12.65 -27.12
C HIS A 97 14.40 13.13 -27.63
N SER A 98 15.01 14.12 -26.96
CA SER A 98 16.30 14.68 -27.35
C SER A 98 17.52 14.03 -26.68
N LEU A 99 17.28 13.23 -25.63
CA LEU A 99 18.34 12.58 -24.87
C LEU A 99 18.85 11.32 -25.56
N GLN A 100 20.18 11.11 -25.48
CA GLN A 100 20.83 9.85 -25.85
C GLN A 100 21.34 9.17 -24.55
N PRO A 101 20.48 8.42 -23.87
CA PRO A 101 20.85 7.87 -22.58
C PRO A 101 21.77 6.67 -22.68
N HIS A 102 22.60 6.49 -21.66
CA HIS A 102 23.41 5.28 -21.47
C HIS A 102 22.53 4.03 -21.42
N ALA A 103 22.99 2.89 -21.92
CA ALA A 103 22.20 1.64 -22.00
C ALA A 103 21.58 1.17 -20.65
N ASN A 104 22.28 1.46 -19.54
CA ASN A 104 21.83 1.09 -18.19
C ASN A 104 20.92 2.13 -17.53
N PHE A 105 20.71 3.29 -18.15
CA PHE A 105 19.83 4.31 -17.61
C PHE A 105 18.37 3.81 -17.56
N ARG A 106 17.70 4.06 -16.46
CA ARG A 106 16.26 3.82 -16.31
C ARG A 106 15.61 5.01 -15.63
N LEU A 107 14.47 5.42 -16.15
CA LEU A 107 13.66 6.50 -15.58
C LEU A 107 12.32 5.92 -15.13
N PHE A 108 12.03 6.08 -13.84
CA PHE A 108 10.79 5.69 -13.20
C PHE A 108 10.00 6.93 -12.83
N LEU A 109 8.70 6.95 -13.15
CA LEU A 109 7.79 8.03 -12.82
C LEU A 109 6.64 7.46 -12.01
N THR A 110 6.49 7.85 -10.75
CA THR A 110 5.30 7.45 -9.97
C THR A 110 4.22 8.51 -10.10
N MET A 111 2.99 8.07 -10.32
CA MET A 111 1.85 8.96 -10.56
C MET A 111 0.55 8.32 -10.12
N GLU A 112 -0.41 9.16 -9.78
CA GLU A 112 -1.80 8.74 -9.69
C GLU A 112 -2.51 8.94 -11.04
N ILE A 113 -3.58 8.17 -11.27
CA ILE A 113 -4.38 8.29 -12.49
C ILE A 113 -5.06 9.65 -12.49
N ASN A 114 -4.66 10.52 -13.43
CA ASN A 114 -5.16 11.89 -13.53
C ASN A 114 -5.41 12.23 -15.01
N PRO A 115 -6.60 12.73 -15.38
CA PRO A 115 -6.92 13.07 -16.75
C PRO A 115 -6.07 14.22 -17.35
N LYS A 116 -5.35 14.97 -16.50
CA LYS A 116 -4.45 16.05 -16.93
C LYS A 116 -3.07 15.58 -17.35
N LEU A 117 -2.76 14.26 -17.22
CA LEU A 117 -1.48 13.73 -17.65
C LEU A 117 -1.30 13.80 -19.17
N PRO A 118 -0.09 14.15 -19.65
CA PRO A 118 0.18 14.20 -21.10
C PRO A 118 0.03 12.82 -21.75
N VAL A 119 -0.89 12.68 -22.68
CA VAL A 119 -1.19 11.40 -23.37
C VAL A 119 0.03 10.89 -24.13
N ASN A 120 0.83 11.78 -24.69
CA ASN A 120 2.02 11.37 -25.44
C ASN A 120 3.07 10.75 -24.52
N LEU A 121 3.25 11.26 -23.30
CA LEU A 121 4.15 10.66 -22.31
C LEU A 121 3.65 9.25 -21.93
N LEU A 122 2.34 9.07 -21.74
CA LEU A 122 1.74 7.77 -21.45
C LEU A 122 1.95 6.78 -22.59
N ARG A 123 1.89 7.23 -23.85
CA ARG A 123 2.13 6.40 -25.03
C ARG A 123 3.62 6.07 -25.24
N ALA A 124 4.51 6.99 -24.89
CA ALA A 124 5.95 6.80 -25.03
C ALA A 124 6.55 5.90 -23.94
N GLY A 125 5.88 5.81 -22.79
CA GLY A 125 6.34 5.04 -21.64
C GLY A 125 5.74 3.65 -21.55
N ARG A 126 6.30 2.83 -20.66
CA ARG A 126 5.71 1.54 -20.25
C ARG A 126 4.90 1.75 -18.98
N ILE A 127 3.59 1.50 -19.03
CA ILE A 127 2.68 1.74 -17.91
C ILE A 127 2.55 0.46 -17.08
N PHE A 128 2.79 0.59 -15.78
CA PHE A 128 2.52 -0.43 -14.76
C PHE A 128 1.44 0.12 -13.83
N VAL A 129 0.34 -0.62 -13.69
CA VAL A 129 -0.76 -0.22 -12.83
C VAL A 129 -0.70 -1.00 -11.54
N PHE A 130 -0.68 -0.29 -10.42
CA PHE A 130 -0.67 -0.86 -9.08
C PHE A 130 -2.00 -0.56 -8.40
N GLU A 131 -2.76 -1.62 -8.19
CA GLU A 131 -4.04 -1.57 -7.51
C GLU A 131 -4.02 -2.53 -6.31
N PRO A 132 -4.77 -2.24 -5.24
CA PRO A 132 -4.97 -3.22 -4.18
C PRO A 132 -5.58 -4.49 -4.77
N PRO A 133 -5.12 -5.67 -4.33
CA PRO A 133 -5.68 -6.93 -4.84
C PRO A 133 -7.17 -7.03 -4.50
N PRO A 134 -8.00 -7.57 -5.41
CA PRO A 134 -9.43 -7.69 -5.19
C PRO A 134 -9.76 -8.81 -4.20
N GLY A 135 -10.68 -8.52 -3.27
CA GLY A 135 -11.20 -9.48 -2.32
C GLY A 135 -10.41 -9.61 -1.03
N ILE A 136 -11.10 -10.04 0.02
CA ILE A 136 -10.54 -10.14 1.38
C ILE A 136 -9.36 -11.13 1.43
N ARG A 137 -9.48 -12.28 0.75
CA ARG A 137 -8.41 -13.30 0.73
C ARG A 137 -7.10 -12.75 0.17
N ALA A 138 -7.16 -12.07 -0.97
CA ALA A 138 -5.98 -11.52 -1.63
C ALA A 138 -5.33 -10.39 -0.81
N ASN A 139 -6.15 -9.53 -0.19
CA ASN A 139 -5.68 -8.49 0.74
C ASN A 139 -5.01 -9.10 1.98
N LEU A 140 -5.56 -10.18 2.54
CA LEU A 140 -4.93 -10.90 3.66
C LEU A 140 -3.59 -11.49 3.28
N LEU A 141 -3.52 -12.21 2.15
CA LEU A 141 -2.26 -12.79 1.66
C LEU A 141 -1.19 -11.72 1.48
N ARG A 142 -1.56 -10.59 0.89
CA ARG A 142 -0.66 -9.45 0.74
C ARG A 142 -0.20 -8.91 2.09
N THR A 143 -1.10 -8.71 3.05
CA THR A 143 -0.75 -8.24 4.39
C THR A 143 0.24 -9.18 5.07
N PHE A 144 0.02 -10.49 4.98
CA PHE A 144 0.92 -11.47 5.57
C PHE A 144 2.25 -11.63 4.82
N SER A 145 2.32 -11.27 3.55
CA SER A 145 3.62 -11.18 2.84
C SER A 145 4.43 -9.94 3.25
N THR A 146 3.75 -8.87 3.63
CA THR A 146 4.40 -7.61 4.05
C THR A 146 4.85 -7.64 5.51
N VAL A 147 4.08 -8.28 6.40
CA VAL A 147 4.43 -8.38 7.83
C VAL A 147 5.33 -9.59 8.07
N PRO A 148 6.57 -9.41 8.58
CA PRO A 148 7.49 -10.52 8.80
C PRO A 148 6.93 -11.56 9.78
N ALA A 149 7.00 -12.83 9.44
CA ALA A 149 6.57 -13.93 10.31
C ALA A 149 7.29 -13.91 11.67
N SER A 150 8.56 -13.52 11.69
CA SER A 150 9.36 -13.37 12.92
C SER A 150 8.77 -12.34 13.89
N ARG A 151 8.08 -11.32 13.38
CA ARG A 151 7.41 -10.31 14.20
C ARG A 151 6.13 -10.87 14.84
N MET A 152 5.34 -11.62 14.07
CA MET A 152 4.09 -12.22 14.54
C MET A 152 4.32 -13.34 15.55
N MET A 153 5.45 -14.06 15.44
CA MET A 153 5.78 -15.20 16.30
C MET A 153 6.50 -14.83 17.60
N LYS A 154 6.78 -13.55 17.84
CA LYS A 154 7.35 -13.11 19.12
C LYS A 154 6.36 -13.36 20.26
N PRO A 155 6.85 -13.73 21.47
CA PRO A 155 6.00 -13.80 22.67
C PRO A 155 5.28 -12.47 22.93
N PRO A 156 4.07 -12.48 23.51
CA PRO A 156 3.27 -13.65 23.89
C PRO A 156 2.58 -14.34 22.70
N ASN A 157 2.18 -15.62 22.88
CA ASN A 157 1.58 -16.45 21.83
C ASN A 157 0.30 -15.83 21.22
N GLU A 158 -0.44 -15.05 21.99
CA GLU A 158 -1.65 -14.37 21.60
C GLU A 158 -1.41 -13.28 20.54
N ARG A 159 -0.17 -12.82 20.38
CA ARG A 159 0.23 -11.84 19.38
C ARG A 159 -0.19 -12.23 17.97
N ALA A 160 0.04 -13.48 17.58
CA ALA A 160 -0.30 -13.96 16.25
C ALA A 160 -1.81 -13.83 15.95
N ARG A 161 -2.67 -14.10 16.95
CA ARG A 161 -4.11 -13.94 16.81
C ARG A 161 -4.50 -12.47 16.65
N LEU A 162 -3.92 -11.58 17.44
CA LEU A 162 -4.18 -10.13 17.34
C LEU A 162 -3.73 -9.56 15.99
N TYR A 163 -2.59 -10.01 15.47
CA TYR A 163 -2.15 -9.65 14.12
C TYR A 163 -3.12 -10.15 13.04
N PHE A 164 -3.65 -11.36 13.21
CA PHE A 164 -4.65 -11.88 12.29
C PHE A 164 -5.94 -11.04 12.31
N LEU A 165 -6.43 -10.65 13.49
CA LEU A 165 -7.61 -9.78 13.61
C LEU A 165 -7.37 -8.41 12.96
N LEU A 166 -6.17 -7.84 13.14
CA LEU A 166 -5.78 -6.57 12.52
C LEU A 166 -5.70 -6.69 11.00
N ALA A 167 -5.09 -7.76 10.48
CA ALA A 167 -5.01 -8.02 9.05
C ALA A 167 -6.41 -8.22 8.43
N TRP A 168 -7.28 -8.94 9.13
CA TRP A 168 -8.67 -9.14 8.72
C TRP A 168 -9.44 -7.82 8.68
N PHE A 169 -9.32 -7.01 9.72
CA PHE A 169 -9.91 -5.68 9.78
C PHE A 169 -9.41 -4.79 8.63
N HIS A 170 -8.11 -4.74 8.41
CA HIS A 170 -7.51 -3.97 7.31
C HIS A 170 -8.03 -4.43 5.94
N ALA A 171 -8.14 -5.74 5.72
CA ALA A 171 -8.67 -6.31 4.48
C ALA A 171 -10.14 -5.91 4.24
N ILE A 172 -10.98 -5.90 5.30
CA ILE A 172 -12.36 -5.42 5.21
C ILE A 172 -12.40 -3.93 4.85
N VAL A 173 -11.59 -3.11 5.52
CA VAL A 173 -11.53 -1.68 5.28
C VAL A 173 -11.13 -1.39 3.83
N GLN A 174 -10.12 -2.07 3.31
CA GLN A 174 -9.66 -1.95 1.93
C GLN A 174 -10.73 -2.41 0.92
N GLU A 175 -11.34 -3.56 1.15
CA GLU A 175 -12.35 -4.08 0.21
C GLU A 175 -13.58 -3.18 0.14
N ARG A 176 -13.97 -2.57 1.25
CA ARG A 176 -15.13 -1.65 1.28
C ARG A 176 -14.90 -0.35 0.50
N LEU A 177 -13.64 0.08 0.31
CA LEU A 177 -13.32 1.24 -0.55
C LEU A 177 -13.75 1.03 -2.01
N ARG A 178 -13.75 -0.21 -2.48
CA ARG A 178 -14.17 -0.56 -3.84
C ARG A 178 -15.67 -0.36 -4.08
N TYR A 179 -16.45 -0.32 -3.03
CA TYR A 179 -17.91 -0.20 -3.08
C TYR A 179 -18.42 1.16 -2.60
N ALA A 180 -17.59 2.20 -2.63
CA ALA A 180 -18.07 3.55 -2.37
C ALA A 180 -19.14 3.96 -3.40
N PRO A 181 -20.29 4.55 -3.01
CA PRO A 181 -20.64 5.02 -1.68
C PRO A 181 -21.35 3.98 -0.76
N LEU A 182 -21.47 2.73 -1.17
CA LEU A 182 -22.16 1.70 -0.38
C LEU A 182 -21.28 1.12 0.74
N GLY A 183 -20.00 0.90 0.45
CA GLY A 183 -19.04 0.37 1.42
C GLY A 183 -18.65 1.41 2.48
N TRP A 184 -18.34 2.59 2.02
CA TRP A 184 -18.10 3.81 2.77
C TRP A 184 -18.90 4.93 2.11
N ALA A 185 -19.36 5.91 2.88
CA ALA A 185 -20.13 7.03 2.35
C ALA A 185 -19.34 7.83 1.30
N LYS A 186 -18.03 7.87 1.43
CA LYS A 186 -17.12 8.47 0.47
C LYS A 186 -15.79 7.70 0.39
N TYR A 187 -14.91 8.13 -0.48
CA TYR A 187 -13.58 7.55 -0.65
C TYR A 187 -12.63 8.06 0.43
N TYR A 188 -11.99 7.15 1.17
CA TYR A 188 -10.95 7.43 2.16
C TYR A 188 -9.62 6.83 1.72
N GLU A 189 -8.52 7.45 2.10
CA GLU A 189 -7.16 6.99 1.78
C GLU A 189 -6.61 6.07 2.87
N PHE A 190 -7.12 4.86 2.96
CA PHE A 190 -6.52 3.84 3.81
C PHE A 190 -5.39 3.14 3.06
N ASN A 191 -4.22 3.03 3.68
CA ASN A 191 -3.02 2.51 3.03
C ASN A 191 -2.18 1.60 3.95
N GLU A 192 -1.06 1.11 3.42
CA GLU A 192 -0.14 0.25 4.18
C GLU A 192 0.53 0.97 5.35
N SER A 193 0.66 2.29 5.31
CA SER A 193 1.20 3.06 6.45
C SER A 193 0.29 2.99 7.65
N ASP A 194 -1.04 2.99 7.46
CA ASP A 194 -2.00 2.82 8.55
C ASP A 194 -1.86 1.45 9.19
N LEU A 195 -1.71 0.41 8.37
CA LEU A 195 -1.47 -0.94 8.87
C LEU A 195 -0.15 -1.03 9.65
N ARG A 196 0.91 -0.41 9.17
CA ARG A 196 2.21 -0.39 9.85
C ARG A 196 2.11 0.27 11.22
N VAL A 197 1.52 1.47 11.28
CA VAL A 197 1.28 2.18 12.55
C VAL A 197 0.40 1.37 13.50
N ALA A 198 -0.63 0.70 12.96
CA ALA A 198 -1.49 -0.17 13.75
C ALA A 198 -0.72 -1.38 14.32
N CYS A 199 0.18 -1.99 13.54
CA CYS A 199 1.06 -3.06 14.00
C CYS A 199 2.01 -2.59 15.10
N ASP A 200 2.62 -1.40 14.95
CA ASP A 200 3.53 -0.83 15.95
C ASP A 200 2.80 -0.50 17.25
N THR A 201 1.59 0.03 17.14
CA THR A 201 0.71 0.29 18.29
C THR A 201 0.35 -1.01 19.01
N LEU A 202 -0.04 -2.04 18.25
CA LEU A 202 -0.36 -3.35 18.79
C LEU A 202 0.81 -3.95 19.56
N ASP A 203 2.01 -3.92 18.97
CA ASP A 203 3.23 -4.42 19.61
C ASP A 203 3.53 -3.69 20.91
N THR A 204 3.46 -2.36 20.90
CA THR A 204 3.72 -1.54 22.09
C THR A 204 2.79 -1.90 23.25
N TRP A 205 1.49 -2.04 22.97
CA TRP A 205 0.51 -2.39 23.99
C TRP A 205 0.65 -3.84 24.49
N ILE A 206 0.92 -4.77 23.58
CA ILE A 206 1.15 -6.17 23.95
C ILE A 206 2.41 -6.30 24.84
N GLU A 207 3.52 -5.67 24.46
CA GLU A 207 4.78 -5.73 25.19
C GLU A 207 4.65 -5.07 26.58
N THR A 208 3.99 -3.94 26.66
CA THR A 208 3.71 -3.24 27.93
C THR A 208 2.86 -4.09 28.85
N THR A 209 1.81 -4.75 28.32
CA THR A 209 0.88 -5.54 29.12
C THR A 209 1.46 -6.90 29.49
N ALA A 210 2.18 -7.55 28.58
CA ALA A 210 2.77 -8.86 28.81
C ALA A 210 3.94 -8.81 29.80
N MET A 211 4.66 -7.69 29.90
CA MET A 211 5.83 -7.52 30.81
C MET A 211 6.83 -8.69 30.69
N GLY A 212 7.13 -9.11 29.46
CA GLY A 212 8.05 -10.22 29.20
C GLY A 212 7.49 -11.64 29.41
N ARG A 213 6.19 -11.79 29.68
CA ARG A 213 5.55 -13.11 29.80
C ARG A 213 5.35 -13.73 28.43
N THR A 214 5.40 -15.07 28.38
CA THR A 214 5.16 -15.83 27.14
C THR A 214 3.69 -15.96 26.77
N ASN A 215 2.78 -15.79 27.73
CA ASN A 215 1.33 -15.85 27.54
C ASN A 215 0.66 -14.59 28.11
N LEU A 216 -0.34 -14.11 27.41
CA LEU A 216 -1.15 -12.96 27.79
C LEU A 216 -2.63 -13.40 27.78
N PRO A 217 -3.25 -13.62 28.98
CA PRO A 217 -4.67 -13.97 29.03
C PRO A 217 -5.53 -12.99 28.26
N PRO A 218 -6.53 -13.45 27.50
CA PRO A 218 -7.37 -12.58 26.67
C PRO A 218 -8.04 -11.43 27.44
N GLU A 219 -8.37 -11.64 28.72
CA GLU A 219 -8.99 -10.64 29.59
C GLU A 219 -8.01 -9.50 29.98
N LYS A 220 -6.71 -9.74 29.87
CA LYS A 220 -5.68 -8.74 30.17
C LYS A 220 -5.21 -7.95 28.95
N VAL A 221 -5.65 -8.31 27.76
CA VAL A 221 -5.39 -7.51 26.56
C VAL A 221 -6.11 -6.17 26.70
N PRO A 222 -5.47 -5.05 26.45
CA PRO A 222 -6.08 -3.72 26.60
C PRO A 222 -7.03 -3.39 25.44
N TRP A 223 -8.15 -4.11 25.36
CA TRP A 223 -9.10 -4.03 24.25
C TRP A 223 -9.61 -2.62 23.99
N ASP A 224 -10.01 -1.90 25.03
CA ASP A 224 -10.56 -0.55 24.92
C ASP A 224 -9.51 0.43 24.36
N ALA A 225 -8.26 0.28 24.78
CA ALA A 225 -7.18 1.12 24.28
C ALA A 225 -6.90 0.83 22.79
N LEU A 226 -6.86 -0.44 22.41
CA LEU A 226 -6.65 -0.85 21.01
C LEU A 226 -7.79 -0.37 20.10
N VAL A 227 -9.05 -0.61 20.52
CA VAL A 227 -10.23 -0.18 19.78
C VAL A 227 -10.25 1.35 19.64
N THR A 228 -9.96 2.08 20.72
CA THR A 228 -9.97 3.54 20.72
C THR A 228 -8.90 4.11 19.78
N LEU A 229 -7.65 3.60 19.86
CA LEU A 229 -6.57 4.08 19.02
C LEU A 229 -6.82 3.78 17.52
N LEU A 230 -7.32 2.58 17.21
CA LEU A 230 -7.65 2.22 15.83
C LEU A 230 -8.84 3.04 15.30
N SER A 231 -9.89 3.22 16.12
CA SER A 231 -11.13 3.87 15.69
C SER A 231 -11.08 5.38 15.69
N GLN A 232 -10.26 6.02 16.51
CA GLN A 232 -10.23 7.48 16.63
C GLN A 232 -8.97 8.12 16.05
N SER A 233 -7.85 7.41 16.04
CA SER A 233 -6.57 7.95 15.60
C SER A 233 -6.12 7.37 14.26
N ILE A 234 -5.80 6.08 14.20
CA ILE A 234 -5.09 5.48 13.07
C ILE A 234 -5.97 5.43 11.81
N TYR A 235 -7.10 4.73 11.87
CA TYR A 235 -8.06 4.67 10.77
C TYR A 235 -9.11 5.77 10.88
N GLY A 236 -9.68 5.96 12.06
CA GLY A 236 -10.74 6.92 12.29
C GLY A 236 -10.32 8.38 12.14
N GLY A 237 -9.05 8.69 12.35
CA GLY A 237 -8.51 10.04 12.09
C GLY A 237 -8.63 10.52 10.64
N LYS A 238 -8.86 9.59 9.70
CA LYS A 238 -9.09 9.88 8.27
C LYS A 238 -10.57 9.99 7.91
N ILE A 239 -11.46 9.60 8.81
CA ILE A 239 -12.90 9.57 8.59
C ILE A 239 -13.53 10.84 9.17
N ASP A 240 -14.23 11.57 8.32
CA ASP A 240 -14.95 12.79 8.68
C ASP A 240 -16.48 12.64 8.65
N ASN A 241 -16.98 11.46 8.28
CA ASN A 241 -18.41 11.16 8.27
C ASN A 241 -18.79 10.36 9.52
N ASP A 242 -19.77 10.84 10.30
CA ASP A 242 -20.17 10.24 11.57
C ASP A 242 -20.72 8.80 11.41
N PHE A 243 -21.40 8.50 10.31
CA PHE A 243 -21.93 7.15 10.06
C PHE A 243 -20.78 6.18 9.78
N ASP A 244 -19.82 6.59 9.01
CA ASP A 244 -18.65 5.78 8.70
C ASP A 244 -17.76 5.59 9.95
N GLN A 245 -17.67 6.60 10.80
CA GLN A 245 -16.98 6.51 12.08
C GLN A 245 -17.64 5.48 13.01
N ARG A 246 -18.96 5.48 13.12
CA ARG A 246 -19.71 4.48 13.88
C ARG A 246 -19.59 3.09 13.28
N LEU A 247 -19.57 2.99 11.96
CA LEU A 247 -19.38 1.74 11.24
C LEU A 247 -17.99 1.15 11.52
N LEU A 248 -16.94 1.97 11.41
CA LEU A 248 -15.57 1.58 11.75
C LEU A 248 -15.47 1.07 13.19
N HIS A 249 -16.00 1.82 14.12
CA HIS A 249 -16.03 1.44 15.54
C HIS A 249 -16.78 0.12 15.77
N SER A 250 -17.89 -0.09 15.07
CA SER A 250 -18.66 -1.36 15.14
C SER A 250 -17.85 -2.57 14.63
N PHE A 251 -17.04 -2.43 13.59
CA PHE A 251 -16.17 -3.50 13.14
C PHE A 251 -15.10 -3.82 14.18
N LEU A 252 -14.46 -2.80 14.73
CA LEU A 252 -13.41 -2.97 15.71
C LEU A 252 -13.93 -3.62 17.00
N THR A 253 -15.05 -3.17 17.53
CA THR A 253 -15.64 -3.73 18.75
C THR A 253 -16.12 -5.17 18.59
N LYS A 254 -16.51 -5.58 17.39
CA LYS A 254 -16.87 -6.97 17.09
C LYS A 254 -15.65 -7.88 16.98
N LEU A 255 -14.54 -7.39 16.47
CA LEU A 255 -13.33 -8.17 16.22
C LEU A 255 -12.40 -8.19 17.44
N PHE A 256 -12.15 -7.03 18.05
CA PHE A 256 -11.21 -6.85 19.15
C PHE A 256 -11.92 -7.03 20.50
N THR A 257 -12.19 -8.25 20.85
CA THR A 257 -12.86 -8.66 22.09
C THR A 257 -12.18 -9.90 22.66
N PRO A 258 -12.28 -10.17 23.99
CA PRO A 258 -11.79 -11.42 24.57
C PRO A 258 -12.36 -12.66 23.89
N LYS A 259 -13.62 -12.60 23.47
CA LYS A 259 -14.31 -13.70 22.74
C LYS A 259 -13.61 -14.09 21.44
N SER A 260 -12.82 -13.21 20.84
CA SER A 260 -12.08 -13.52 19.61
C SER A 260 -11.06 -14.66 19.76
N PHE A 261 -10.75 -15.08 20.99
CA PHE A 261 -9.89 -16.23 21.30
C PHE A 261 -10.65 -17.54 21.52
N GLU A 262 -11.98 -17.50 21.60
CA GLU A 262 -12.82 -18.70 21.73
C GLU A 262 -12.81 -19.49 20.41
N SER A 263 -13.01 -20.81 20.52
CA SER A 263 -12.96 -21.73 19.38
C SER A 263 -14.16 -21.58 18.43
N ASP A 264 -15.29 -21.10 18.94
CA ASP A 264 -16.53 -20.87 18.21
C ASP A 264 -16.68 -19.44 17.67
N PHE A 265 -15.65 -18.60 17.85
CA PHE A 265 -15.66 -17.25 17.35
C PHE A 265 -15.69 -17.21 15.81
N ALA A 266 -16.79 -16.70 15.27
CA ALA A 266 -17.01 -16.53 13.83
C ALA A 266 -16.68 -15.11 13.41
N LEU A 267 -15.74 -14.97 12.45
CA LEU A 267 -15.41 -13.67 11.84
C LEU A 267 -16.56 -13.10 11.00
N VAL A 268 -17.37 -13.99 10.43
CA VAL A 268 -18.53 -13.65 9.61
C VAL A 268 -19.73 -14.41 10.21
N ALA A 269 -20.82 -13.70 10.46
CA ALA A 269 -22.06 -14.36 10.88
C ALA A 269 -22.48 -15.38 9.81
N ASN A 270 -22.81 -16.60 10.21
CA ASN A 270 -23.41 -17.56 9.31
C ASN A 270 -24.71 -16.94 8.78
N ILE A 271 -24.73 -16.67 7.49
CA ILE A 271 -25.99 -16.43 6.79
C ILE A 271 -26.62 -17.81 6.70
N ASP A 272 -27.54 -18.11 7.61
CA ASP A 272 -28.40 -19.26 7.45
C ASP A 272 -29.09 -19.12 6.10
N ASN A 273 -28.62 -19.87 5.12
CA ASN A 273 -29.35 -20.10 3.89
C ASN A 273 -30.63 -20.79 4.36
N GLY A 274 -31.69 -19.99 4.51
CA GLY A 274 -33.00 -20.51 4.91
C GLY A 274 -33.35 -21.70 4.02
N GLY A 275 -33.05 -22.89 4.54
CA GLY A 275 -33.43 -24.13 3.91
C GLY A 275 -34.91 -24.11 3.80
N THR A 276 -35.44 -23.97 2.60
CA THR A 276 -36.77 -24.36 2.23
C THR A 276 -36.90 -25.84 2.55
N THR A 277 -37.40 -26.15 3.75
CA THR A 277 -37.99 -27.44 4.03
C THR A 277 -39.33 -27.45 3.33
N SER A 278 -39.39 -28.14 2.19
CA SER A 278 -40.61 -28.64 1.58
C SER A 278 -41.08 -29.85 2.33
#